data_e5e8d3d2cf1d104b342a29991e3aa600
#
_entry.id   e5e8d3d2cf1d104b342a29991e3aa600
#
_cell.length_a   1.000
_cell.length_b   1.000
_cell.length_c   1.000
_cell.angle_alpha   90.00
_cell.angle_beta   90.00
_cell.angle_gamma   90.00
#
_symmetry.space_group_name_H-M   'P 1'
#
loop_
_entity.id
_entity.type
_entity.pdbx_description
1 polymer ?
#
loop_
_entity_poly.entity_id
_entity_poly.type
_entity_poly.pdbx_seq_one_letter_code
_entity_poly.pdbx_strand_id
1 'polypeptide(L)'
;MYKILKTDGRAKRAEFTTVHGTVQTPVFMNVGTVAAIKGAVATTDLQQIGTQIELSNTYHLHVRPGDKIIKQLGGLHKFMNWDKPILTDSGGFQVFSLAGLRKIKEEGVTFQSHIDGHKIFMGPEESMQIQSNLGSTIAMAFDECAPAKADRKYIQNSVDRTYRWLERCKKEMARLNSLPDTVNPEQMLFGIDQGLSLIHISEPTRHA
;
A
#
# COMPACT_ATOMS: atom_id res chain seq x y z
N MET A 1 12.39 9.13 -8.47
CA MET A 1 13.48 9.90 -7.78
C MET A 1 12.84 11.00 -6.93
N TYR A 2 13.35 11.23 -5.69
CA TYR A 2 12.86 12.30 -4.80
C TYR A 2 13.86 13.47 -4.78
N LYS A 3 13.39 14.70 -5.07
CA LYS A 3 14.22 15.91 -5.13
C LYS A 3 13.59 17.00 -4.30
N ILE A 4 14.30 17.46 -3.27
CA ILE A 4 13.89 18.63 -2.48
C ILE A 4 14.13 19.90 -3.31
N LEU A 5 13.10 20.72 -3.48
CA LEU A 5 13.14 21.98 -4.24
C LEU A 5 13.36 23.18 -3.32
N LYS A 6 12.73 23.16 -2.14
CA LYS A 6 12.81 24.27 -1.17
C LYS A 6 12.60 23.75 0.25
N THR A 7 13.29 24.36 1.20
CA THR A 7 13.09 24.16 2.64
C THR A 7 12.79 25.49 3.30
N ASP A 8 11.96 25.47 4.35
CA ASP A 8 11.69 26.58 5.23
C ASP A 8 11.53 26.03 6.65
N GLY A 9 12.54 26.22 7.48
CA GLY A 9 12.67 25.53 8.75
C GLY A 9 12.62 24.03 8.56
N ARG A 10 11.58 23.37 9.11
CA ARG A 10 11.34 21.91 8.97
C ARG A 10 10.45 21.55 7.78
N ALA A 11 9.78 22.52 7.18
CA ALA A 11 8.93 22.30 6.01
C ALA A 11 9.77 22.04 4.76
N LYS A 12 9.28 21.17 3.89
CA LYS A 12 9.94 20.80 2.64
C LYS A 12 8.93 20.80 1.49
N ARG A 13 9.31 21.44 0.39
CA ARG A 13 8.68 21.24 -0.91
C ARG A 13 9.59 20.37 -1.76
N ALA A 14 9.04 19.34 -2.38
CA ALA A 14 9.82 18.41 -3.19
C ALA A 14 9.04 17.91 -4.42
N GLU A 15 9.76 17.27 -5.32
CA GLU A 15 9.23 16.48 -6.42
C GLU A 15 9.54 15.01 -6.19
N PHE A 16 8.57 14.16 -6.49
CA PHE A 16 8.73 12.72 -6.51
C PHE A 16 8.39 12.19 -7.89
N THR A 17 9.41 11.79 -8.63
CA THR A 17 9.29 11.28 -10.01
C THR A 17 9.11 9.77 -10.00
N THR A 18 8.09 9.30 -10.72
CA THR A 18 7.72 7.90 -10.90
C THR A 18 7.60 7.57 -12.40
N VAL A 19 7.38 6.31 -12.73
CA VAL A 19 7.12 5.88 -14.12
C VAL A 19 5.79 6.39 -14.68
N HIS A 20 4.85 6.78 -13.79
CA HIS A 20 3.55 7.33 -14.18
C HIS A 20 3.43 8.85 -13.94
N GLY A 21 4.57 9.54 -13.87
CA GLY A 21 4.62 10.99 -13.72
C GLY A 21 5.24 11.49 -12.42
N THR A 22 5.28 12.81 -12.28
CA THR A 22 5.89 13.50 -11.14
C THR A 22 4.83 14.05 -10.21
N VAL A 23 4.99 13.80 -8.92
CA VAL A 23 4.14 14.29 -7.84
C VAL A 23 4.84 15.46 -7.15
N GLN A 24 4.16 16.60 -7.04
CA GLN A 24 4.62 17.76 -6.28
C GLN A 24 4.20 17.61 -4.82
N THR A 25 5.15 17.67 -3.88
CA THR A 25 4.86 17.58 -2.45
C THR A 25 4.97 18.93 -1.76
N PRO A 26 4.15 19.20 -0.73
CA PRO A 26 3.15 18.32 -0.13
C PRO A 26 1.96 18.07 -1.05
N VAL A 27 1.37 16.86 -0.96
CA VAL A 27 0.24 16.44 -1.79
C VAL A 27 -0.79 15.70 -0.95
N PHE A 28 -2.06 15.90 -1.26
CA PHE A 28 -3.14 15.07 -0.74
C PHE A 28 -3.33 13.86 -1.67
N MET A 29 -3.40 12.69 -1.08
CA MET A 29 -3.68 11.45 -1.78
C MET A 29 -5.06 10.94 -1.35
N ASN A 30 -6.02 10.99 -2.26
CA ASN A 30 -7.37 10.50 -2.03
C ASN A 30 -7.40 8.96 -2.02
N VAL A 31 -8.40 8.40 -1.37
CA VAL A 31 -8.57 6.96 -1.26
C VAL A 31 -9.69 6.47 -2.17
N GLY A 32 -9.30 5.78 -3.24
CA GLY A 32 -10.19 5.04 -4.12
C GLY A 32 -10.23 3.56 -3.75
N THR A 33 -11.04 3.19 -2.76
CA THR A 33 -11.02 1.88 -2.11
C THR A 33 -11.04 0.69 -3.07
N VAL A 34 -11.89 0.75 -4.10
CA VAL A 34 -12.08 -0.32 -5.10
C VAL A 34 -11.96 0.23 -6.52
N ALA A 35 -10.86 0.90 -6.81
CA ALA A 35 -10.61 1.58 -8.08
C ALA A 35 -11.61 2.74 -8.35
N ALA A 36 -12.25 3.26 -7.31
CA ALA A 36 -13.14 4.41 -7.35
C ALA A 36 -13.34 4.98 -5.94
N ILE A 37 -13.66 6.25 -5.86
CA ILE A 37 -14.05 6.90 -4.61
C ILE A 37 -15.55 6.67 -4.37
N LYS A 38 -15.89 6.19 -3.17
CA LYS A 38 -17.30 6.06 -2.77
C LYS A 38 -18.01 7.43 -2.82
N GLY A 39 -19.25 7.46 -3.29
CA GLY A 39 -20.02 8.70 -3.42
C GLY A 39 -19.98 9.30 -4.83
N ALA A 40 -19.74 8.47 -5.84
CA ALA A 40 -19.83 8.82 -7.26
C ALA A 40 -18.78 9.81 -7.79
N VAL A 41 -17.57 9.84 -7.18
CA VAL A 41 -16.43 10.58 -7.76
C VAL A 41 -15.72 9.67 -8.76
N ALA A 42 -15.79 10.03 -10.03
CA ALA A 42 -15.15 9.30 -11.12
C ALA A 42 -13.69 9.75 -11.33
N THR A 43 -12.94 8.97 -12.09
CA THR A 43 -11.56 9.31 -12.48
C THR A 43 -11.48 10.65 -13.22
N THR A 44 -12.47 10.95 -14.04
CA THR A 44 -12.59 12.25 -14.75
C THR A 44 -12.71 13.43 -13.80
N ASP A 45 -13.43 13.27 -12.69
CA ASP A 45 -13.55 14.32 -11.68
C ASP A 45 -12.21 14.55 -10.98
N LEU A 46 -11.48 13.47 -10.66
CA LEU A 46 -10.12 13.55 -10.09
C LEU A 46 -9.13 14.24 -11.03
N GLN A 47 -9.25 14.01 -12.34
CA GLN A 47 -8.43 14.68 -13.34
C GLN A 47 -8.75 16.17 -13.39
N GLN A 48 -10.04 16.56 -13.35
CA GLN A 48 -10.48 17.96 -13.38
C GLN A 48 -10.01 18.77 -12.17
N ILE A 49 -10.03 18.18 -10.97
CA ILE A 49 -9.54 18.85 -9.74
C ILE A 49 -8.03 18.80 -9.59
N GLY A 50 -7.31 18.20 -10.55
CA GLY A 50 -5.85 18.17 -10.57
C GLY A 50 -5.22 17.19 -9.58
N THR A 51 -5.91 16.11 -9.21
CA THR A 51 -5.33 15.04 -8.37
C THR A 51 -4.06 14.50 -9.01
N GLN A 52 -2.99 14.39 -8.22
CA GLN A 52 -1.69 13.97 -8.71
C GLN A 52 -1.37 12.50 -8.44
N ILE A 53 -1.95 11.93 -7.40
CA ILE A 53 -1.73 10.56 -6.96
C ILE A 53 -2.97 10.04 -6.23
N GLU A 54 -3.30 8.77 -6.42
CA GLU A 54 -4.42 8.10 -5.77
C GLU A 54 -3.96 6.88 -4.98
N LEU A 55 -4.68 6.55 -3.90
CA LEU A 55 -4.48 5.33 -3.14
C LEU A 55 -5.63 4.35 -3.40
N SER A 56 -5.30 3.11 -3.73
CA SER A 56 -6.25 2.00 -3.85
C SER A 56 -5.95 0.89 -2.83
N ASN A 57 -6.99 0.23 -2.32
CA ASN A 57 -6.83 -0.75 -1.25
C ASN A 57 -6.64 -2.17 -1.78
N THR A 58 -5.48 -2.75 -1.51
CA THR A 58 -5.06 -4.09 -1.95
C THR A 58 -6.04 -5.18 -1.54
N TYR A 59 -6.41 -5.23 -0.27
CA TYR A 59 -7.34 -6.24 0.24
C TYR A 59 -8.70 -6.19 -0.46
N HIS A 60 -9.30 -5.01 -0.58
CA HIS A 60 -10.62 -4.87 -1.21
C HIS A 60 -10.59 -5.29 -2.67
N LEU A 61 -9.57 -4.90 -3.41
CA LEU A 61 -9.40 -5.27 -4.82
C LEU A 61 -9.10 -6.75 -5.02
N HIS A 62 -8.34 -7.37 -4.09
CA HIS A 62 -8.10 -8.81 -4.09
C HIS A 62 -9.39 -9.61 -3.89
N VAL A 63 -10.23 -9.21 -2.94
CA VAL A 63 -11.48 -9.91 -2.66
C VAL A 63 -12.52 -9.63 -3.76
N ARG A 64 -12.57 -8.40 -4.29
CA ARG A 64 -13.52 -8.03 -5.33
C ARG A 64 -13.03 -6.81 -6.14
N PRO A 65 -12.87 -6.92 -7.46
CA PRO A 65 -13.25 -8.02 -8.37
C PRO A 65 -12.30 -9.21 -8.39
N GLY A 66 -11.09 -9.06 -7.78
CA GLY A 66 -9.99 -10.00 -7.80
C GLY A 66 -8.78 -9.45 -8.57
N ASP A 67 -7.61 -9.51 -7.97
CA ASP A 67 -6.37 -8.99 -8.54
C ASP A 67 -5.98 -9.67 -9.87
N LYS A 68 -6.29 -10.96 -10.02
CA LYS A 68 -6.06 -11.70 -11.28
C LYS A 68 -6.91 -11.18 -12.43
N ILE A 69 -8.15 -10.78 -12.17
CA ILE A 69 -9.03 -10.17 -13.16
C ILE A 69 -8.46 -8.80 -13.58
N ILE A 70 -8.02 -8.01 -12.61
CA ILE A 70 -7.39 -6.70 -12.87
C ILE A 70 -6.11 -6.87 -13.70
N LYS A 71 -5.28 -7.90 -13.40
CA LYS A 71 -4.11 -8.23 -14.23
C LYS A 71 -4.48 -8.53 -15.67
N GLN A 72 -5.51 -9.37 -15.90
CA GLN A 72 -5.99 -9.70 -17.26
C GLN A 72 -6.49 -8.47 -18.04
N LEU A 73 -7.00 -7.46 -17.34
CA LEU A 73 -7.41 -6.19 -17.92
C LEU A 73 -6.24 -5.19 -18.11
N GLY A 74 -5.01 -5.61 -17.82
CA GLY A 74 -3.80 -4.80 -18.01
C GLY A 74 -3.44 -3.92 -16.84
N GLY A 75 -3.91 -4.27 -15.64
CA GLY A 75 -3.58 -3.61 -14.38
C GLY A 75 -4.53 -2.47 -14.00
N LEU A 76 -4.29 -1.93 -12.81
CA LEU A 76 -5.19 -0.97 -12.19
C LEU A 76 -5.31 0.34 -12.96
N HIS A 77 -4.21 0.82 -13.54
CA HIS A 77 -4.21 2.03 -14.38
C HIS A 77 -5.19 1.94 -15.55
N LYS A 78 -5.18 0.82 -16.29
CA LYS A 78 -6.12 0.58 -17.38
C LYS A 78 -7.54 0.34 -16.88
N PHE A 79 -7.69 -0.41 -15.79
CA PHE A 79 -8.99 -0.71 -15.19
C PHE A 79 -9.72 0.56 -14.73
N MET A 80 -8.98 1.53 -14.18
CA MET A 80 -9.51 2.81 -13.70
C MET A 80 -9.57 3.90 -14.78
N ASN A 81 -8.91 3.71 -15.91
CA ASN A 81 -8.62 4.77 -16.87
C ASN A 81 -7.88 5.95 -16.22
N TRP A 82 -6.82 5.64 -15.47
CA TRP A 82 -6.01 6.59 -14.72
C TRP A 82 -4.55 6.49 -15.13
N ASP A 83 -3.95 7.59 -15.56
CA ASP A 83 -2.60 7.65 -16.13
C ASP A 83 -1.52 8.15 -15.15
N LYS A 84 -1.95 8.64 -13.97
CA LYS A 84 -1.05 9.19 -12.95
C LYS A 84 -0.68 8.14 -11.88
N PRO A 85 0.26 8.45 -10.97
CA PRO A 85 0.67 7.51 -9.94
C PRO A 85 -0.48 6.96 -9.09
N ILE A 86 -0.42 5.67 -8.80
CA ILE A 86 -1.28 4.95 -7.87
C ILE A 86 -0.40 4.33 -6.80
N LEU A 87 -0.77 4.50 -5.54
CA LEU A 87 -0.24 3.75 -4.42
C LEU A 87 -1.24 2.68 -4.01
N THR A 88 -0.81 1.44 -3.87
CA THR A 88 -1.59 0.39 -3.22
C THR A 88 -1.10 0.18 -1.79
N ASP A 89 -2.04 0.14 -0.83
CA ASP A 89 -1.71 -0.18 0.54
C ASP A 89 -1.24 -1.63 0.69
N SER A 90 -0.70 -1.99 1.86
CA SER A 90 -0.22 -3.35 2.13
C SER A 90 -1.35 -4.40 2.21
N GLY A 91 -2.59 -3.96 2.44
CA GLY A 91 -3.72 -4.81 2.86
C GLY A 91 -3.69 -5.15 4.35
N GLY A 92 -2.60 -4.87 5.05
CA GLY A 92 -2.41 -5.22 6.46
C GLY A 92 -3.44 -4.58 7.37
N PHE A 93 -3.70 -3.28 7.26
CA PHE A 93 -4.66 -2.58 8.12
C PHE A 93 -6.07 -3.20 8.05
N GLN A 94 -6.56 -3.54 6.86
CA GLN A 94 -7.89 -4.15 6.68
C GLN A 94 -7.94 -5.55 7.30
N VAL A 95 -6.88 -6.32 7.16
CA VAL A 95 -6.71 -7.62 7.84
C VAL A 95 -6.78 -7.45 9.35
N PHE A 96 -6.17 -6.39 9.88
CA PHE A 96 -6.14 -6.14 11.32
C PHE A 96 -7.42 -5.49 11.86
N SER A 97 -8.12 -4.67 11.08
CA SER A 97 -9.32 -3.94 11.51
C SER A 97 -10.63 -4.71 11.30
N LEU A 98 -10.73 -5.50 10.23
CA LEU A 98 -11.97 -6.19 9.85
C LEU A 98 -12.08 -7.61 10.40
N ALA A 99 -10.99 -8.24 10.80
CA ALA A 99 -10.97 -9.62 11.23
C ALA A 99 -11.13 -9.73 12.76
N GLY A 100 -12.33 -10.07 13.24
CA GLY A 100 -12.60 -10.37 14.65
C GLY A 100 -11.83 -11.59 15.18
N LEU A 101 -11.49 -12.53 14.31
CA LEU A 101 -10.68 -13.72 14.60
C LEU A 101 -9.52 -13.80 13.60
N ARG A 102 -8.36 -13.36 14.04
CA ARG A 102 -7.12 -13.43 13.26
C ARG A 102 -6.06 -14.24 13.98
N LYS A 103 -5.30 -15.01 13.22
CA LYS A 103 -4.13 -15.74 13.72
C LYS A 103 -2.89 -15.21 13.02
N ILE A 104 -2.08 -14.48 13.78
CA ILE A 104 -0.81 -13.91 13.30
C ILE A 104 0.29 -14.93 13.59
N LYS A 105 1.08 -15.20 12.56
CA LYS A 105 2.29 -16.04 12.64
C LYS A 105 3.44 -15.33 11.92
N GLU A 106 4.62 -15.92 11.96
CA GLU A 106 5.78 -15.39 11.24
C GLU A 106 5.58 -15.48 9.70
N GLU A 107 4.87 -16.49 9.24
CA GLU A 107 4.56 -16.69 7.81
C GLU A 107 3.63 -15.62 7.26
N GLY A 108 2.67 -15.16 8.07
CA GLY A 108 1.62 -14.22 7.67
C GLY A 108 0.40 -14.30 8.59
N VAL A 109 -0.73 -13.83 8.09
CA VAL A 109 -1.98 -13.73 8.84
C VAL A 109 -3.09 -14.53 8.15
N THR A 110 -3.79 -15.37 8.90
CA THR A 110 -5.02 -16.02 8.43
C THR A 110 -6.23 -15.32 9.05
N PHE A 111 -7.20 -14.98 8.22
CA PHE A 111 -8.41 -14.27 8.63
C PHE A 111 -9.60 -14.67 7.74
N GLN A 112 -10.79 -14.14 8.03
CA GLN A 112 -12.00 -14.41 7.24
C GLN A 112 -12.37 -13.20 6.39
N SER A 113 -12.77 -13.47 5.14
CA SER A 113 -13.34 -12.46 4.24
C SER A 113 -14.60 -11.85 4.87
N HIS A 114 -14.70 -10.52 4.81
CA HIS A 114 -15.90 -9.80 5.29
C HIS A 114 -17.10 -9.92 4.34
N ILE A 115 -16.89 -10.46 3.12
CA ILE A 115 -17.96 -10.60 2.12
C ILE A 115 -18.70 -11.92 2.32
N ASP A 116 -18.00 -13.04 2.44
CA ASP A 116 -18.54 -14.40 2.41
C ASP A 116 -17.98 -15.33 3.50
N GLY A 117 -17.09 -14.81 4.35
CA GLY A 117 -16.54 -15.54 5.49
C GLY A 117 -15.49 -16.61 5.13
N HIS A 118 -15.10 -16.77 3.86
CA HIS A 118 -14.07 -17.74 3.53
C HIS A 118 -12.71 -17.35 4.14
N LYS A 119 -11.87 -18.34 4.41
CA LYS A 119 -10.53 -18.11 4.98
C LYS A 119 -9.58 -17.60 3.91
N ILE A 120 -8.90 -16.51 4.24
CA ILE A 120 -7.83 -15.91 3.43
C ILE A 120 -6.54 -15.99 4.24
N PHE A 121 -5.47 -16.40 3.60
CA PHE A 121 -4.11 -16.23 4.09
C PHE A 121 -3.46 -15.07 3.34
N MET A 122 -2.79 -14.19 4.07
CA MET A 122 -2.02 -13.08 3.50
C MET A 122 -0.73 -12.92 4.29
N GLY A 123 0.37 -12.98 3.60
CA GLY A 123 1.71 -12.71 4.09
C GLY A 123 2.44 -11.76 3.16
N PRO A 124 3.73 -11.53 3.40
CA PRO A 124 4.54 -10.65 2.54
C PRO A 124 4.50 -11.04 1.06
N GLU A 125 4.67 -12.30 0.74
CA GLU A 125 4.72 -12.78 -0.64
C GLU A 125 3.35 -12.66 -1.33
N GLU A 126 2.26 -13.03 -0.63
CA GLU A 126 0.90 -12.90 -1.15
C GLU A 126 0.54 -11.43 -1.40
N SER A 127 0.87 -10.54 -0.46
CA SER A 127 0.62 -9.11 -0.62
C SER A 127 1.39 -8.55 -1.83
N MET A 128 2.65 -8.90 -1.99
CA MET A 128 3.44 -8.47 -3.14
C MET A 128 2.89 -9.04 -4.46
N GLN A 129 2.48 -10.31 -4.49
CA GLN A 129 1.87 -10.92 -5.67
C GLN A 129 0.57 -10.21 -6.07
N ILE A 130 -0.29 -9.89 -5.10
CA ILE A 130 -1.53 -9.16 -5.35
C ILE A 130 -1.22 -7.77 -5.91
N GLN A 131 -0.32 -7.02 -5.28
CA GLN A 131 0.04 -5.67 -5.72
C GLN A 131 0.75 -5.66 -7.08
N SER A 132 1.55 -6.69 -7.38
CA SER A 132 2.14 -6.90 -8.72
C SER A 132 1.07 -7.15 -9.78
N ASN A 133 0.04 -7.95 -9.48
CA ASN A 133 -1.10 -8.16 -10.38
C ASN A 133 -1.91 -6.87 -10.59
N LEU A 134 -2.05 -6.04 -9.55
CA LEU A 134 -2.68 -4.71 -9.65
C LEU A 134 -1.85 -3.75 -10.49
N GLY A 135 -0.52 -3.87 -10.47
CA GLY A 135 0.39 -3.07 -11.28
C GLY A 135 0.43 -1.60 -10.87
N SER A 136 0.25 -1.29 -9.58
CA SER A 136 0.35 0.08 -9.06
C SER A 136 1.74 0.67 -9.26
N THR A 137 1.86 1.98 -9.15
CA THR A 137 3.15 2.68 -9.22
C THR A 137 4.00 2.41 -7.98
N ILE A 138 3.34 2.42 -6.81
CA ILE A 138 3.96 2.22 -5.50
C ILE A 138 3.17 1.14 -4.77
N ALA A 139 3.87 0.11 -4.32
CA ALA A 139 3.36 -0.93 -3.43
C ALA A 139 3.87 -0.69 -2.01
N MET A 140 2.99 -0.83 -1.02
CA MET A 140 3.39 -0.78 0.38
C MET A 140 3.77 -2.18 0.88
N ALA A 141 4.86 -2.27 1.63
CA ALA A 141 5.28 -3.52 2.25
C ALA A 141 4.22 -4.02 3.24
N PHE A 142 4.04 -5.35 3.30
CA PHE A 142 3.13 -5.95 4.26
C PHE A 142 3.66 -5.77 5.69
N ASP A 143 2.82 -5.26 6.58
CA ASP A 143 3.18 -4.87 7.92
C ASP A 143 2.19 -5.41 8.97
N GLU A 144 2.60 -5.46 10.21
CA GLU A 144 1.72 -5.75 11.34
C GLU A 144 1.25 -4.48 12.03
N CYS A 145 -0.04 -4.16 11.91
CA CYS A 145 -0.68 -3.12 12.69
C CYS A 145 -0.93 -3.60 14.14
N ALA A 146 0.00 -3.34 15.05
CA ALA A 146 -0.18 -3.67 16.45
C ALA A 146 -1.29 -2.81 17.09
N PRO A 147 -2.07 -3.35 18.05
CA PRO A 147 -3.05 -2.55 18.77
C PRO A 147 -2.39 -1.38 19.53
N ALA A 148 -3.01 -0.19 19.49
CA ALA A 148 -2.46 1.02 20.13
C ALA A 148 -2.22 0.87 21.65
N LYS A 149 -2.96 -0.03 22.31
CA LYS A 149 -2.84 -0.34 23.76
C LYS A 149 -2.03 -1.60 24.05
N ALA A 150 -1.32 -2.14 23.05
CA ALA A 150 -0.46 -3.31 23.28
C ALA A 150 0.70 -2.97 24.22
N ASP A 151 1.15 -3.96 24.98
CA ASP A 151 2.34 -3.79 25.81
C ASP A 151 3.62 -3.59 24.98
N ARG A 152 4.65 -3.04 25.61
CA ARG A 152 5.92 -2.72 24.92
C ARG A 152 6.58 -3.95 24.30
N LYS A 153 6.48 -5.12 24.94
CA LYS A 153 7.08 -6.36 24.44
C LYS A 153 6.38 -6.83 23.16
N TYR A 154 5.05 -6.75 23.13
CA TYR A 154 4.27 -7.05 21.93
C TYR A 154 4.64 -6.10 20.79
N ILE A 155 4.69 -4.79 21.07
CA ILE A 155 5.04 -3.79 20.06
C ILE A 155 6.43 -4.01 19.51
N GLN A 156 7.42 -4.30 20.36
CA GLN A 156 8.78 -4.64 19.90
C GLN A 156 8.77 -5.85 18.96
N ASN A 157 8.08 -6.92 19.34
CA ASN A 157 7.96 -8.12 18.51
C ASN A 157 7.27 -7.83 17.16
N SER A 158 6.27 -6.95 17.16
CA SER A 158 5.56 -6.51 15.97
C SER A 158 6.45 -5.70 15.02
N VAL A 159 7.25 -4.78 15.57
CA VAL A 159 8.25 -4.00 14.81
C VAL A 159 9.29 -4.92 14.19
N ASP A 160 9.84 -5.83 14.97
CA ASP A 160 10.85 -6.79 14.51
C ASP A 160 10.28 -7.73 13.41
N ARG A 161 9.02 -8.14 13.55
CA ARG A 161 8.31 -8.93 12.52
C ARG A 161 8.08 -8.11 11.26
N THR A 162 7.60 -6.88 11.38
CA THR A 162 7.40 -5.98 10.24
C THR A 162 8.71 -5.76 9.47
N TYR A 163 9.84 -5.63 10.17
CA TYR A 163 11.14 -5.55 9.53
C TYR A 163 11.49 -6.82 8.74
N ARG A 164 11.32 -8.02 9.33
CA ARG A 164 11.56 -9.28 8.61
C ARG A 164 10.60 -9.46 7.42
N TRP A 165 9.36 -9.03 7.57
CA TRP A 165 8.38 -9.04 6.49
C TRP A 165 8.75 -8.06 5.36
N LEU A 166 9.29 -6.88 5.68
CA LEU A 166 9.81 -5.95 4.69
C LEU A 166 10.93 -6.59 3.84
N GLU A 167 11.86 -7.32 4.45
CA GLU A 167 12.91 -8.02 3.71
C GLU A 167 12.35 -9.10 2.77
N ARG A 168 11.31 -9.82 3.20
CA ARG A 168 10.59 -10.78 2.36
C ARG A 168 9.86 -10.08 1.21
N CYS A 169 9.15 -8.99 1.49
CA CYS A 169 8.49 -8.17 0.47
C CYS A 169 9.48 -7.67 -0.59
N LYS A 170 10.63 -7.16 -0.17
CA LYS A 170 11.69 -6.67 -1.05
C LYS A 170 12.20 -7.77 -1.99
N LYS A 171 12.44 -8.96 -1.44
CA LYS A 171 12.91 -10.11 -2.22
C LYS A 171 11.86 -10.58 -3.24
N GLU A 172 10.61 -10.68 -2.80
CA GLU A 172 9.52 -11.09 -3.67
C GLU A 172 9.20 -10.04 -4.74
N MET A 173 9.21 -8.75 -4.41
CA MET A 173 9.02 -7.68 -5.38
C MET A 173 10.10 -7.71 -6.48
N ALA A 174 11.37 -7.91 -6.10
CA ALA A 174 12.46 -8.02 -7.08
C ALA A 174 12.25 -9.20 -8.02
N ARG A 175 11.80 -10.34 -7.50
CA ARG A 175 11.45 -11.53 -8.29
C ARG A 175 10.29 -11.25 -9.25
N LEU A 176 9.21 -10.65 -8.75
CA LEU A 176 8.01 -10.35 -9.53
C LEU A 176 8.31 -9.34 -10.65
N ASN A 177 9.07 -8.29 -10.34
CA ASN A 177 9.43 -7.26 -11.33
C ASN A 177 10.32 -7.82 -12.46
N SER A 178 10.97 -8.97 -12.27
CA SER A 178 11.77 -9.64 -13.31
C SER A 178 10.97 -10.57 -14.22
N LEU A 179 9.70 -10.83 -13.92
CA LEU A 179 8.87 -11.72 -14.73
C LEU A 179 8.39 -11.03 -16.02
N PRO A 180 8.35 -11.76 -17.15
CA PRO A 180 7.99 -11.18 -18.45
C PRO A 180 6.52 -10.74 -18.55
N ASP A 181 5.64 -11.28 -17.70
CA ASP A 181 4.20 -11.01 -17.68
C ASP A 181 3.80 -10.02 -16.57
N THR A 182 4.76 -9.34 -15.96
CA THR A 182 4.51 -8.33 -14.92
C THR A 182 3.84 -7.10 -15.51
N VAL A 183 2.77 -6.64 -14.88
CA VAL A 183 2.02 -5.45 -15.33
C VAL A 183 2.87 -4.19 -15.27
N ASN A 184 3.61 -4.00 -14.15
CA ASN A 184 4.51 -2.87 -13.96
C ASN A 184 5.87 -3.36 -13.43
N PRO A 185 6.86 -3.59 -14.29
CA PRO A 185 8.19 -4.06 -13.86
C PRO A 185 9.00 -3.00 -13.09
N GLU A 186 8.57 -1.74 -13.12
CA GLU A 186 9.18 -0.63 -12.39
C GLU A 186 8.38 -0.26 -11.11
N GLN A 187 7.52 -1.16 -10.63
CA GLN A 187 6.77 -0.95 -9.39
C GLN A 187 7.72 -0.75 -8.21
N MET A 188 7.53 0.35 -7.48
CA MET A 188 8.35 0.70 -6.32
C MET A 188 7.79 0.08 -5.05
N LEU A 189 8.66 -0.30 -4.11
CA LEU A 189 8.29 -0.78 -2.78
C LEU A 189 8.59 0.29 -1.73
N PHE A 190 7.59 0.65 -0.92
CA PHE A 190 7.74 1.51 0.24
C PHE A 190 7.59 0.68 1.53
N GLY A 191 8.54 0.86 2.44
CA GLY A 191 8.46 0.31 3.80
C GLY A 191 7.51 1.14 4.67
N ILE A 192 7.06 0.53 5.78
CA ILE A 192 6.17 1.17 6.75
C ILE A 192 6.86 1.26 8.10
N ASP A 193 6.92 2.48 8.65
CA ASP A 193 7.29 2.74 10.02
C ASP A 193 6.01 3.04 10.84
N GLN A 194 5.65 2.11 11.71
CA GLN A 194 4.43 2.23 12.55
C GLN A 194 4.61 3.20 13.72
N GLY A 195 5.83 3.40 14.19
CA GLY A 195 6.16 4.28 15.33
C GLY A 195 5.55 3.84 16.67
N LEU A 196 4.25 3.70 16.78
CA LEU A 196 3.46 3.24 17.93
C LEU A 196 3.97 3.78 19.28
N SER A 197 4.35 2.92 20.25
CA SER A 197 4.92 3.35 21.54
C SER A 197 6.35 3.89 21.44
N LEU A 198 6.97 3.79 20.28
CA LEU A 198 8.24 4.41 19.94
C LEU A 198 8.04 5.70 19.13
N ILE A 199 6.86 6.30 19.24
CA ILE A 199 6.41 7.48 18.50
C ILE A 199 7.37 8.68 18.60
N HIS A 200 8.09 8.81 19.71
CA HIS A 200 9.11 9.85 19.86
C HIS A 200 10.26 9.76 18.84
N ILE A 201 10.41 8.61 18.16
CA ILE A 201 11.38 8.41 17.09
C ILE A 201 10.79 8.89 15.74
N SER A 202 9.50 8.64 15.51
CA SER A 202 8.81 8.98 14.25
C SER A 202 7.99 10.27 14.31
N GLU A 203 7.66 10.79 15.50
CA GLU A 203 6.85 11.98 15.69
C GLU A 203 7.40 13.23 14.98
N PRO A 204 8.72 13.45 14.89
CA PRO A 204 9.27 14.54 14.09
C PRO A 204 8.85 14.54 12.63
N THR A 205 8.48 13.40 12.08
CA THR A 205 8.02 13.28 10.69
C THR A 205 6.50 13.41 10.55
N ARG A 206 5.75 13.13 11.63
CA ARG A 206 4.29 13.21 11.64
C ARG A 206 3.75 14.65 11.65
N HIS A 207 4.53 15.59 12.20
CA HIS A 207 4.18 17.01 12.28
C HIS A 207 4.88 17.87 11.22
N ALA A 208 5.61 17.24 10.33
CA ALA A 208 6.26 17.89 9.19
C ALA A 208 5.40 17.75 7.93
#